data_dc346adfd5fe306849806fa1e0625968
#
_entry.id   dc346adfd5fe306849806fa1e0625968
#
_cell.length_a   1.000
_cell.length_b   1.000
_cell.length_c   1.000
_cell.angle_alpha   90.00
_cell.angle_beta   90.00
_cell.angle_gamma   90.00
#
_symmetry.space_group_name_H-M   'P 1'
#
loop_
_entity.id
_entity.type
_entity.pdbx_description
1 polymer ?
#
loop_
_entity_poly.entity_id
_entity_poly.type
_entity_poly.pdbx_seq_one_letter_code
_entity_poly.pdbx_strand_id
1 'polypeptide(L)'
;MKLGFITSILDGWTYEQMMDFASGQGFECVEVACWPEEKAERRYAGVSHIDAERVNQDDEYAAHIMAYAEKAGVEISALAYYPNVMTADKEKRNAAIEHLKNVIRASKKLGVGMVTTFIGRDQTKNVRENLELVKEIWPPIIKLAEVCDVKIAIENCPMLFGEEQWPGGQNLMTTPPIWREVFKILDSDNLGINYDPSHFIWQMIDYIRPLYEFKDKICLLYTSPSPRDISGS
;
A
#
# COMPACT_ATOMS: atom_id res chain seq x y z
N MET A 1 14.59 -9.59 -10.52
CA MET A 1 13.82 -8.44 -10.01
C MET A 1 12.96 -7.99 -11.17
N LYS A 2 11.66 -7.80 -10.98
CA LYS A 2 10.70 -7.38 -12.01
C LYS A 2 10.50 -5.87 -11.94
N LEU A 3 10.35 -5.23 -13.10
CA LEU A 3 10.03 -3.80 -13.19
C LEU A 3 8.53 -3.63 -13.34
N GLY A 4 7.95 -2.76 -12.54
CA GLY A 4 6.52 -2.46 -12.57
C GLY A 4 6.20 -1.05 -12.09
N PHE A 5 4.91 -0.75 -11.95
CA PHE A 5 4.43 0.53 -11.44
C PHE A 5 3.11 0.37 -10.68
N ILE A 6 2.76 1.37 -9.86
CA ILE A 6 1.45 1.44 -9.22
C ILE A 6 0.41 2.02 -10.18
N THR A 7 -0.70 1.33 -10.34
CA THR A 7 -1.70 1.66 -11.38
C THR A 7 -2.57 2.86 -11.05
N SER A 8 -2.56 3.36 -9.82
CA SER A 8 -3.31 4.54 -9.41
C SER A 8 -2.98 5.83 -10.19
N ILE A 9 -1.87 5.83 -10.95
CA ILE A 9 -1.52 6.93 -11.86
C ILE A 9 -2.35 6.96 -13.14
N LEU A 10 -3.10 5.87 -13.44
CA LEU A 10 -3.90 5.69 -14.65
C LEU A 10 -5.41 5.83 -14.33
N ASP A 11 -5.79 6.94 -13.70
CA ASP A 11 -7.19 7.23 -13.38
C ASP A 11 -8.08 7.22 -14.63
N GLY A 12 -9.28 6.63 -14.50
CA GLY A 12 -10.27 6.53 -15.58
C GLY A 12 -10.00 5.41 -16.60
N TRP A 13 -8.97 4.60 -16.42
CA TRP A 13 -8.71 3.44 -17.26
C TRP A 13 -9.39 2.19 -16.68
N THR A 14 -9.78 1.25 -17.58
CA THR A 14 -10.22 -0.08 -17.16
C THR A 14 -9.02 -0.95 -16.77
N TYR A 15 -9.29 -2.05 -16.06
CA TYR A 15 -8.28 -3.03 -15.74
C TYR A 15 -7.55 -3.55 -17.00
N GLU A 16 -8.31 -3.87 -18.06
CA GLU A 16 -7.77 -4.39 -19.31
C GLU A 16 -6.88 -3.35 -20.02
N GLN A 17 -7.33 -2.09 -20.09
CA GLN A 17 -6.54 -1.01 -20.69
C GLN A 17 -5.21 -0.82 -19.97
N MET A 18 -5.23 -0.87 -18.64
CA MET A 18 -4.05 -0.76 -17.81
C MET A 18 -3.09 -1.94 -18.02
N MET A 19 -3.60 -3.18 -18.10
CA MET A 19 -2.79 -4.37 -18.34
C MET A 19 -2.19 -4.38 -19.74
N ASP A 20 -2.97 -4.00 -20.78
CA ASP A 20 -2.49 -3.87 -22.15
C ASP A 20 -1.38 -2.82 -22.28
N PHE A 21 -1.54 -1.69 -21.58
CA PHE A 21 -0.49 -0.67 -21.51
C PHE A 21 0.77 -1.21 -20.84
N ALA A 22 0.65 -1.85 -19.68
CA ALA A 22 1.80 -2.41 -18.96
C ALA A 22 2.58 -3.41 -19.86
N SER A 23 1.86 -4.33 -20.50
CA SER A 23 2.41 -5.28 -21.45
C SER A 23 3.09 -4.59 -22.63
N GLY A 24 2.40 -3.63 -23.26
CA GLY A 24 2.90 -2.88 -24.42
C GLY A 24 4.14 -2.04 -24.15
N GLN A 25 4.33 -1.59 -22.89
CA GLN A 25 5.53 -0.85 -22.45
C GLN A 25 6.64 -1.76 -21.91
N GLY A 26 6.41 -3.07 -21.84
CA GLY A 26 7.40 -4.03 -21.38
C GLY A 26 7.56 -4.11 -19.86
N PHE A 27 6.56 -3.65 -19.08
CA PHE A 27 6.53 -3.89 -17.65
C PHE A 27 6.24 -5.36 -17.36
N GLU A 28 6.94 -5.91 -16.37
CA GLU A 28 6.80 -7.31 -15.97
C GLU A 28 5.75 -7.53 -14.88
N CYS A 29 5.42 -6.45 -14.11
CA CYS A 29 4.44 -6.50 -13.05
C CYS A 29 3.75 -5.15 -12.83
N VAL A 30 2.63 -5.19 -12.09
CA VAL A 30 1.89 -4.01 -11.65
C VAL A 30 1.45 -4.17 -10.20
N GLU A 31 1.44 -3.06 -9.47
CA GLU A 31 0.75 -2.93 -8.20
C GLU A 31 -0.62 -2.32 -8.46
N VAL A 32 -1.70 -3.10 -8.28
CA VAL A 32 -3.03 -2.73 -8.76
C VAL A 32 -3.81 -1.96 -7.70
N ALA A 33 -4.29 -0.78 -8.07
CA ALA A 33 -5.13 0.07 -7.25
C ALA A 33 -6.51 -0.56 -7.00
N CYS A 34 -6.92 -0.61 -5.72
CA CYS A 34 -8.14 -1.25 -5.23
C CYS A 34 -8.90 -0.34 -4.25
N TRP A 35 -9.02 0.96 -4.53
CA TRP A 35 -9.83 1.86 -3.70
C TRP A 35 -11.32 1.55 -3.88
N PRO A 36 -12.17 1.92 -2.89
CA PRO A 36 -13.60 2.01 -3.15
C PRO A 36 -13.87 2.98 -4.30
N GLU A 37 -14.88 2.69 -5.12
CA GLU A 37 -15.32 3.61 -6.20
C GLU A 37 -15.98 4.84 -5.57
N GLU A 38 -15.20 5.82 -5.20
CA GLU A 38 -15.66 7.10 -4.68
C GLU A 38 -14.97 8.25 -5.41
N LYS A 39 -15.61 9.43 -5.43
CA LYS A 39 -14.96 10.62 -5.95
C LYS A 39 -13.80 11.01 -5.03
N ALA A 40 -12.59 10.82 -5.53
CA ALA A 40 -11.38 11.09 -4.76
C ALA A 40 -11.28 12.58 -4.38
N GLU A 41 -11.01 12.83 -3.11
CA GLU A 41 -10.63 14.16 -2.62
C GLU A 41 -9.18 14.52 -2.99
N ARG A 42 -8.39 13.55 -3.45
CA ARG A 42 -6.94 13.66 -3.68
C ARG A 42 -6.51 12.95 -4.94
N ARG A 43 -5.45 13.47 -5.57
CA ARG A 43 -4.77 12.81 -6.69
C ARG A 43 -4.34 11.40 -6.28
N TYR A 44 -4.60 10.42 -7.13
CA TYR A 44 -4.29 8.99 -6.96
C TYR A 44 -5.11 8.24 -5.90
N ALA A 45 -5.92 8.90 -5.09
CA ALA A 45 -6.90 8.23 -4.24
C ALA A 45 -8.20 7.98 -5.03
N GLY A 46 -8.97 6.96 -4.66
CA GLY A 46 -10.24 6.64 -5.33
C GLY A 46 -10.11 5.92 -6.68
N VAL A 47 -8.89 5.68 -7.17
CA VAL A 47 -8.67 4.88 -8.37
C VAL A 47 -8.87 3.40 -8.06
N SER A 48 -9.72 2.73 -8.81
CA SER A 48 -9.96 1.30 -8.68
C SER A 48 -9.87 0.63 -10.04
N HIS A 49 -8.91 -0.28 -10.18
CA HIS A 49 -8.82 -1.16 -11.34
C HIS A 49 -9.28 -2.58 -11.03
N ILE A 50 -9.33 -2.93 -9.73
CA ILE A 50 -9.92 -4.18 -9.24
C ILE A 50 -10.85 -3.83 -8.09
N ASP A 51 -12.13 -4.19 -8.22
CA ASP A 51 -13.10 -4.14 -7.14
C ASP A 51 -12.87 -5.34 -6.19
N ALA A 52 -12.28 -5.05 -5.03
CA ALA A 52 -11.93 -6.08 -4.05
C ALA A 52 -13.17 -6.77 -3.44
N GLU A 53 -14.28 -6.06 -3.29
CA GLU A 53 -15.52 -6.64 -2.78
C GLU A 53 -16.13 -7.59 -3.81
N ARG A 54 -16.18 -7.18 -5.07
CA ARG A 54 -16.64 -8.03 -6.16
C ARG A 54 -15.76 -9.26 -6.35
N VAL A 55 -14.44 -9.12 -6.26
CA VAL A 55 -13.52 -10.29 -6.28
C VAL A 55 -13.94 -11.32 -5.24
N ASN A 56 -14.27 -10.89 -4.01
CA ASN A 56 -14.63 -11.81 -2.93
C ASN A 56 -15.97 -12.53 -3.18
N GLN A 57 -16.90 -11.93 -3.90
CA GLN A 57 -18.28 -12.42 -4.09
C GLN A 57 -18.50 -13.12 -5.44
N ASP A 58 -17.72 -12.78 -6.47
CA ASP A 58 -17.89 -13.19 -7.86
C ASP A 58 -16.67 -13.98 -8.35
N ASP A 59 -16.82 -15.30 -8.49
CA ASP A 59 -15.75 -16.18 -8.94
C ASP A 59 -15.39 -15.99 -10.42
N GLU A 60 -16.37 -15.61 -11.25
CA GLU A 60 -16.16 -15.35 -12.68
C GLU A 60 -15.32 -14.07 -12.86
N TYR A 61 -15.63 -13.03 -12.07
CA TYR A 61 -14.83 -11.80 -12.08
C TYR A 61 -13.40 -12.05 -11.62
N ALA A 62 -13.21 -12.81 -10.53
CA ALA A 62 -11.88 -13.16 -10.04
C ALA A 62 -11.10 -13.97 -11.09
N ALA A 63 -11.74 -14.94 -11.74
CA ALA A 63 -11.12 -15.72 -12.81
C ALA A 63 -10.76 -14.85 -14.04
N HIS A 64 -11.62 -13.89 -14.41
CA HIS A 64 -11.35 -12.94 -15.50
C HIS A 64 -10.10 -12.10 -15.21
N ILE A 65 -9.97 -11.54 -14.00
CA ILE A 65 -8.79 -10.75 -13.59
C ILE A 65 -7.50 -11.55 -13.82
N MET A 66 -7.47 -12.78 -13.32
CA MET A 66 -6.25 -13.61 -13.41
C MET A 66 -5.96 -14.09 -14.85
N ALA A 67 -7.00 -14.48 -15.59
CA ALA A 67 -6.84 -14.88 -16.98
C ALA A 67 -6.34 -13.73 -17.87
N TYR A 68 -6.78 -12.49 -17.59
CA TYR A 68 -6.29 -11.34 -18.34
C TYR A 68 -4.85 -10.99 -18.01
N ALA A 69 -4.44 -11.08 -16.74
CA ALA A 69 -3.05 -10.91 -16.32
C ALA A 69 -2.13 -11.92 -17.02
N GLU A 70 -2.53 -13.20 -17.05
CA GLU A 70 -1.81 -14.26 -17.75
C GLU A 70 -1.70 -13.97 -19.25
N LYS A 71 -2.82 -13.61 -19.90
CA LYS A 71 -2.85 -13.23 -21.33
C LYS A 71 -1.93 -12.06 -21.65
N ALA A 72 -1.90 -11.02 -20.79
CA ALA A 72 -1.05 -9.84 -20.93
C ALA A 72 0.44 -10.16 -20.65
N GLY A 73 0.73 -11.25 -19.98
CA GLY A 73 2.09 -11.61 -19.54
C GLY A 73 2.62 -10.67 -18.45
N VAL A 74 1.73 -10.05 -17.67
CA VAL A 74 2.06 -9.07 -16.61
C VAL A 74 1.58 -9.61 -15.28
N GLU A 75 2.47 -9.70 -14.28
CA GLU A 75 2.15 -10.19 -12.94
C GLU A 75 1.48 -9.08 -12.09
N ILE A 76 0.53 -9.46 -11.26
CA ILE A 76 0.05 -8.58 -10.19
C ILE A 76 0.95 -8.78 -8.98
N SER A 77 1.84 -7.81 -8.71
CA SER A 77 2.81 -7.88 -7.61
C SER A 77 2.18 -7.63 -6.23
N ALA A 78 1.14 -6.81 -6.17
CA ALA A 78 0.37 -6.51 -4.97
C ALA A 78 -0.98 -5.88 -5.31
N LEU A 79 -1.93 -5.95 -4.38
CA LEU A 79 -3.12 -5.12 -4.38
C LEU A 79 -2.89 -3.90 -3.49
N ALA A 80 -3.14 -2.71 -4.03
CA ALA A 80 -2.81 -1.43 -3.41
C ALA A 80 -4.05 -0.73 -2.85
N TYR A 81 -4.04 -0.45 -1.56
CA TYR A 81 -5.02 0.42 -0.91
C TYR A 81 -4.34 1.18 0.23
N TYR A 82 -4.21 2.49 0.10
CA TYR A 82 -3.44 3.34 1.01
C TYR A 82 -4.32 4.31 1.82
N PRO A 83 -5.17 3.78 2.73
CA PRO A 83 -6.01 4.59 3.60
C PRO A 83 -5.23 5.04 4.85
N ASN A 84 -5.82 5.98 5.60
CA ASN A 84 -5.42 6.23 6.98
C ASN A 84 -6.33 5.44 7.94
N VAL A 85 -5.98 4.18 8.22
CA VAL A 85 -6.72 3.29 9.14
C VAL A 85 -6.61 3.69 10.63
N MET A 86 -5.85 4.75 10.94
CA MET A 86 -5.67 5.26 12.30
C MET A 86 -6.20 6.68 12.47
N THR A 87 -6.94 7.22 11.49
CA THR A 87 -7.55 8.56 11.60
C THR A 87 -8.40 8.72 12.88
N ALA A 88 -8.44 9.92 13.41
CA ALA A 88 -9.28 10.25 14.59
C ALA A 88 -10.79 10.07 14.30
N ASP A 89 -11.22 10.26 13.05
CA ASP A 89 -12.57 10.01 12.60
C ASP A 89 -12.87 8.51 12.62
N LYS A 90 -13.73 8.10 13.56
CA LYS A 90 -14.04 6.69 13.78
C LYS A 90 -14.82 6.04 12.62
N GLU A 91 -15.69 6.79 11.96
CA GLU A 91 -16.49 6.27 10.84
C GLU A 91 -15.58 6.00 9.64
N LYS A 92 -14.77 6.99 9.24
CA LYS A 92 -13.77 6.85 8.18
C LYS A 92 -12.77 5.73 8.49
N ARG A 93 -12.31 5.66 9.74
CA ARG A 93 -11.39 4.61 10.19
C ARG A 93 -11.98 3.22 10.03
N ASN A 94 -13.22 3.01 10.50
CA ASN A 94 -13.87 1.70 10.42
C ASN A 94 -14.13 1.29 8.97
N ALA A 95 -14.60 2.21 8.13
CA ALA A 95 -14.78 1.95 6.70
C ALA A 95 -13.47 1.57 6.02
N ALA A 96 -12.39 2.31 6.31
CA ALA A 96 -11.06 2.02 5.77
C ALA A 96 -10.52 0.65 6.23
N ILE A 97 -10.72 0.27 7.50
CA ILE A 97 -10.31 -1.03 8.02
C ILE A 97 -11.10 -2.16 7.35
N GLU A 98 -12.41 -2.03 7.19
CA GLU A 98 -13.22 -3.09 6.56
C GLU A 98 -12.87 -3.24 5.07
N HIS A 99 -12.65 -2.15 4.35
CA HIS A 99 -12.19 -2.25 2.96
C HIS A 99 -10.79 -2.85 2.86
N LEU A 100 -9.84 -2.50 3.74
CA LEU A 100 -8.51 -3.13 3.78
C LEU A 100 -8.61 -4.63 4.01
N LYS A 101 -9.51 -5.08 4.88
CA LYS A 101 -9.78 -6.51 5.08
C LYS A 101 -10.36 -7.18 3.83
N ASN A 102 -11.21 -6.48 3.06
CA ASN A 102 -11.69 -6.99 1.78
C ASN A 102 -10.56 -7.12 0.76
N VAL A 103 -9.65 -6.16 0.69
CA VAL A 103 -8.46 -6.23 -0.18
C VAL A 103 -7.55 -7.41 0.21
N ILE A 104 -7.35 -7.68 1.52
CA ILE A 104 -6.59 -8.83 1.99
C ILE A 104 -7.24 -10.16 1.52
N ARG A 105 -8.58 -10.30 1.66
CA ARG A 105 -9.30 -11.50 1.20
C ARG A 105 -9.23 -11.64 -0.32
N ALA A 106 -9.39 -10.53 -1.06
CA ALA A 106 -9.26 -10.51 -2.52
C ALA A 106 -7.85 -10.91 -2.97
N SER A 107 -6.81 -10.44 -2.31
CA SER A 107 -5.42 -10.84 -2.57
C SER A 107 -5.23 -12.35 -2.39
N LYS A 108 -5.80 -12.95 -1.33
CA LYS A 108 -5.82 -14.40 -1.15
C LYS A 108 -6.54 -15.12 -2.28
N LYS A 109 -7.75 -14.65 -2.63
CA LYS A 109 -8.60 -15.29 -3.66
C LYS A 109 -7.96 -15.26 -5.04
N LEU A 110 -7.29 -14.15 -5.39
CA LEU A 110 -6.55 -13.99 -6.65
C LEU A 110 -5.18 -14.70 -6.63
N GLY A 111 -4.71 -15.21 -5.50
CA GLY A 111 -3.38 -15.81 -5.40
C GLY A 111 -2.22 -14.81 -5.49
N VAL A 112 -2.49 -13.51 -5.31
CA VAL A 112 -1.47 -12.45 -5.35
C VAL A 112 -0.56 -12.50 -4.12
N GLY A 113 -1.13 -12.75 -2.93
CA GLY A 113 -0.39 -12.96 -1.69
C GLY A 113 0.25 -11.71 -1.08
N MET A 114 -0.01 -10.51 -1.61
CA MET A 114 0.52 -9.26 -1.07
C MET A 114 -0.49 -8.11 -1.17
N VAL A 115 -0.52 -7.29 -0.12
CA VAL A 115 -1.26 -6.02 -0.06
C VAL A 115 -0.31 -4.91 0.36
N THR A 116 -0.34 -3.80 -0.34
CA THR A 116 0.41 -2.59 0.01
C THR A 116 -0.51 -1.55 0.60
N THR A 117 -0.05 -0.88 1.67
CA THR A 117 -0.87 0.08 2.41
C THR A 117 -0.03 1.01 3.28
N PHE A 118 -0.68 1.93 4.00
CA PHE A 118 -0.08 2.69 5.09
C PHE A 118 -0.49 2.12 6.45
N ILE A 119 0.38 2.29 7.46
CA ILE A 119 -0.01 1.96 8.84
C ILE A 119 -1.05 2.95 9.39
N GLY A 120 -1.09 4.16 8.82
CA GLY A 120 -1.94 5.25 9.26
C GLY A 120 -1.35 6.04 10.42
N ARG A 121 -2.03 7.13 10.80
CA ARG A 121 -1.69 8.00 11.93
C ARG A 121 -2.87 8.85 12.35
N ASP A 122 -3.12 8.94 13.64
CA ASP A 122 -3.93 10.02 14.22
C ASP A 122 -3.04 11.26 14.37
N GLN A 123 -3.24 12.26 13.52
CA GLN A 123 -2.43 13.49 13.48
C GLN A 123 -2.62 14.37 14.72
N THR A 124 -3.66 14.15 15.51
CA THR A 124 -3.90 14.85 16.78
C THR A 124 -3.05 14.32 17.93
N LYS A 125 -2.36 13.19 17.71
CA LYS A 125 -1.58 12.45 18.68
C LYS A 125 -0.10 12.47 18.38
N ASN A 126 0.73 12.39 19.42
CA ASN A 126 2.17 12.21 19.27
C ASN A 126 2.53 10.76 18.86
N VAL A 127 3.80 10.51 18.57
CA VAL A 127 4.28 9.18 18.11
C VAL A 127 3.99 8.08 19.14
N ARG A 128 4.21 8.34 20.43
CA ARG A 128 3.99 7.35 21.48
C ARG A 128 2.51 6.95 21.59
N GLU A 129 1.61 7.91 21.54
CA GLU A 129 0.17 7.68 21.57
C GLU A 129 -0.30 6.93 20.31
N ASN A 130 0.30 7.22 19.15
CA ASN A 130 0.02 6.48 17.93
C ASN A 130 0.54 5.02 18.00
N LEU A 131 1.68 4.76 18.65
CA LEU A 131 2.15 3.38 18.87
C LEU A 131 1.19 2.59 19.79
N GLU A 132 0.53 3.25 20.75
CA GLU A 132 -0.55 2.59 21.52
C GLU A 132 -1.77 2.27 20.62
N LEU A 133 -2.15 3.19 19.71
CA LEU A 133 -3.21 2.90 18.73
C LEU A 133 -2.85 1.74 17.79
N VAL A 134 -1.59 1.57 17.42
CA VAL A 134 -1.16 0.41 16.64
C VAL A 134 -1.48 -0.89 17.37
N LYS A 135 -1.26 -0.96 18.70
CA LYS A 135 -1.59 -2.14 19.52
C LYS A 135 -3.07 -2.46 19.56
N GLU A 136 -3.93 -1.45 19.38
CA GLU A 136 -5.39 -1.62 19.43
C GLU A 136 -5.97 -1.99 18.06
N ILE A 137 -5.50 -1.32 17.00
CA ILE A 137 -6.15 -1.36 15.68
C ILE A 137 -5.59 -2.47 14.81
N TRP A 138 -4.28 -2.69 14.81
CA TRP A 138 -3.62 -3.53 13.84
C TRP A 138 -3.66 -5.03 14.11
N PRO A 139 -3.69 -5.56 15.36
CA PRO A 139 -3.66 -6.99 15.61
C PRO A 139 -4.74 -7.79 14.86
N PRO A 140 -6.01 -7.36 14.80
CA PRO A 140 -7.02 -8.11 14.02
C PRO A 140 -6.80 -8.06 12.51
N ILE A 141 -6.15 -7.02 11.97
CA ILE A 141 -5.80 -6.91 10.54
C ILE A 141 -4.65 -7.89 10.24
N ILE A 142 -3.61 -7.89 11.06
CA ILE A 142 -2.48 -8.82 10.94
C ILE A 142 -2.95 -10.26 11.06
N LYS A 143 -3.84 -10.55 12.03
CA LYS A 143 -4.40 -11.89 12.19
C LYS A 143 -5.15 -12.37 10.95
N LEU A 144 -5.90 -11.50 10.30
CA LEU A 144 -6.54 -11.83 9.03
C LEU A 144 -5.51 -12.10 7.93
N ALA A 145 -4.47 -11.28 7.84
CA ALA A 145 -3.40 -11.47 6.85
C ALA A 145 -2.68 -12.82 7.04
N GLU A 146 -2.40 -13.21 8.30
CA GLU A 146 -1.84 -14.52 8.64
C GLU A 146 -2.75 -15.69 8.21
N VAL A 147 -4.04 -15.60 8.53
CA VAL A 147 -5.04 -16.63 8.13
C VAL A 147 -5.16 -16.73 6.61
N CYS A 148 -5.04 -15.61 5.91
CA CYS A 148 -5.09 -15.55 4.46
C CYS A 148 -3.76 -15.92 3.79
N ASP A 149 -2.66 -16.02 4.53
CA ASP A 149 -1.29 -16.15 3.99
C ASP A 149 -0.94 -14.99 3.02
N VAL A 150 -1.31 -13.77 3.41
CA VAL A 150 -1.07 -12.54 2.65
C VAL A 150 -0.10 -11.67 3.41
N LYS A 151 0.94 -11.18 2.73
CA LYS A 151 1.86 -10.17 3.28
C LYS A 151 1.24 -8.77 3.19
N ILE A 152 1.39 -8.00 4.25
CA ILE A 152 1.08 -6.57 4.27
C ILE A 152 2.39 -5.80 4.21
N ALA A 153 2.61 -5.05 3.14
CA ALA A 153 3.79 -4.22 2.96
C ALA A 153 3.44 -2.74 3.19
N ILE A 154 3.98 -2.16 4.26
CA ILE A 154 3.73 -0.77 4.65
C ILE A 154 4.72 0.15 3.93
N GLU A 155 4.21 1.13 3.20
CA GLU A 155 5.04 2.15 2.57
C GLU A 155 5.52 3.19 3.58
N ASN A 156 6.75 3.69 3.39
CA ASN A 156 7.37 4.68 4.28
C ASN A 156 7.09 6.14 3.91
N CYS A 157 6.12 6.40 3.03
CA CYS A 157 5.68 7.75 2.69
C CYS A 157 5.06 8.46 3.90
N PRO A 158 5.48 9.68 4.27
CA PRO A 158 4.88 10.43 5.39
C PRO A 158 3.44 10.89 5.14
N MET A 159 3.01 11.00 3.89
CA MET A 159 1.68 11.48 3.50
C MET A 159 1.36 12.87 4.05
N LEU A 160 2.18 13.83 3.66
CA LEU A 160 1.97 15.24 3.94
C LEU A 160 1.16 15.88 2.80
N PHE A 161 0.08 16.57 3.11
CA PHE A 161 -0.80 17.21 2.14
C PHE A 161 -0.85 18.73 2.28
N GLY A 162 -0.21 19.29 3.29
CA GLY A 162 -0.09 20.70 3.53
C GLY A 162 1.12 21.01 4.42
N GLU A 163 1.63 22.24 4.34
CA GLU A 163 2.79 22.69 5.12
C GLU A 163 2.53 22.55 6.64
N GLU A 164 1.30 22.75 7.05
CA GLU A 164 0.85 22.67 8.44
C GLU A 164 0.93 21.24 9.01
N GLN A 165 1.03 20.22 8.16
CA GLN A 165 1.10 18.82 8.59
C GLN A 165 2.52 18.37 8.96
N TRP A 166 3.54 19.13 8.59
CA TRP A 166 4.91 18.81 8.96
C TRP A 166 5.13 18.94 10.49
N PRO A 167 5.83 18.01 11.13
CA PRO A 167 6.44 16.77 10.62
C PRO A 167 5.55 15.53 10.73
N GLY A 168 4.28 15.67 10.96
CA GLY A 168 3.33 14.60 11.32
C GLY A 168 2.27 14.35 10.27
N GLY A 169 2.61 13.76 9.12
CA GLY A 169 1.63 13.36 8.09
C GLY A 169 0.68 12.23 8.51
N GLN A 170 -0.03 11.66 7.55
CA GLN A 170 -1.08 10.65 7.79
C GLN A 170 -0.56 9.20 7.88
N ASN A 171 0.75 9.01 7.88
CA ASN A 171 1.38 7.70 8.06
C ASN A 171 2.45 7.75 9.14
N LEU A 172 2.47 6.76 10.03
CA LEU A 172 3.38 6.70 11.17
C LEU A 172 4.73 6.05 10.81
N MET A 173 4.76 5.03 9.95
CA MET A 173 5.96 4.23 9.63
C MET A 173 6.93 4.95 8.69
N THR A 174 7.38 6.14 9.05
CA THR A 174 8.19 7.03 8.20
C THR A 174 9.67 7.04 8.51
N THR A 175 10.12 6.36 9.57
CA THR A 175 11.53 6.35 9.99
C THR A 175 11.92 4.98 10.58
N PRO A 176 13.21 4.57 10.49
CA PRO A 176 13.69 3.31 11.05
C PRO A 176 13.43 3.11 12.55
N PRO A 177 13.55 4.14 13.42
CA PRO A 177 13.19 3.98 14.83
C PRO A 177 11.72 3.58 15.03
N ILE A 178 10.80 4.16 14.27
CA ILE A 178 9.38 3.81 14.35
C ILE A 178 9.15 2.40 13.79
N TRP A 179 9.84 2.00 12.73
CA TRP A 179 9.75 0.64 12.18
C TRP A 179 10.09 -0.41 13.24
N ARG A 180 11.19 -0.21 14.00
CA ARG A 180 11.57 -1.13 15.08
C ARG A 180 10.46 -1.31 16.11
N GLU A 181 9.83 -0.21 16.54
CA GLU A 181 8.74 -0.27 17.51
C GLU A 181 7.50 -0.97 16.93
N VAL A 182 7.12 -0.66 15.68
CA VAL A 182 5.98 -1.30 15.04
C VAL A 182 6.21 -2.81 14.84
N PHE A 183 7.37 -3.23 14.35
CA PHE A 183 7.69 -4.65 14.22
C PHE A 183 7.77 -5.38 15.56
N LYS A 184 8.16 -4.70 16.62
CA LYS A 184 8.13 -5.26 17.99
C LYS A 184 6.70 -5.40 18.53
N ILE A 185 5.80 -4.48 18.16
CA ILE A 185 4.38 -4.51 18.55
C ILE A 185 3.62 -5.57 17.76
N LEU A 186 3.84 -5.60 16.45
CA LEU A 186 3.17 -6.47 15.49
C LEU A 186 4.16 -7.55 15.01
N ASP A 187 4.59 -8.41 15.93
CA ASP A 187 5.55 -9.48 15.66
C ASP A 187 4.93 -10.55 14.75
N SER A 188 5.00 -10.31 13.44
CA SER A 188 4.43 -11.17 12.41
C SER A 188 5.31 -11.22 11.17
N ASP A 189 5.42 -12.41 10.58
CA ASP A 189 6.10 -12.62 9.30
C ASP A 189 5.25 -12.13 8.10
N ASN A 190 3.96 -11.88 8.32
CA ASN A 190 3.06 -11.31 7.33
C ASN A 190 3.08 -9.77 7.28
N LEU A 191 3.96 -9.12 8.08
CA LEU A 191 4.18 -7.67 8.03
C LEU A 191 5.57 -7.36 7.50
N GLY A 192 5.62 -6.47 6.50
CA GLY A 192 6.86 -5.99 5.90
C GLY A 192 6.79 -4.54 5.44
N ILE A 193 7.74 -4.17 4.62
CA ILE A 193 7.93 -2.79 4.13
C ILE A 193 7.82 -2.78 2.60
N ASN A 194 7.02 -1.87 2.08
CA ASN A 194 7.15 -1.35 0.73
C ASN A 194 8.09 -0.14 0.81
N TYR A 195 9.36 -0.34 0.42
CA TYR A 195 10.41 0.63 0.68
C TYR A 195 10.58 1.60 -0.48
N ASP A 196 10.31 2.87 -0.24
CA ASP A 196 10.67 3.97 -1.16
C ASP A 196 11.79 4.82 -0.55
N PRO A 197 13.03 4.71 -1.05
CA PRO A 197 14.17 5.48 -0.56
C PRO A 197 14.02 6.98 -0.79
N SER A 198 13.21 7.42 -1.76
CA SER A 198 13.02 8.86 -2.03
C SER A 198 12.46 9.60 -0.83
N HIS A 199 11.58 8.96 -0.06
CA HIS A 199 11.01 9.54 1.16
C HIS A 199 12.06 9.75 2.27
N PHE A 200 13.14 9.00 2.26
CA PHE A 200 14.26 9.23 3.18
C PHE A 200 15.22 10.31 2.67
N ILE A 201 15.44 10.36 1.35
CA ILE A 201 16.35 11.34 0.73
C ILE A 201 15.90 12.77 1.03
N TRP A 202 14.64 13.11 0.77
CA TRP A 202 14.16 14.47 1.02
C TRP A 202 13.99 14.80 2.52
N GLN A 203 13.87 13.79 3.39
CA GLN A 203 13.90 13.95 4.84
C GLN A 203 15.35 13.99 5.39
N MET A 204 16.37 13.85 4.54
CA MET A 204 17.80 13.76 4.92
C MET A 204 18.08 12.59 5.88
N ILE A 205 17.37 11.49 5.73
CA ILE A 205 17.57 10.24 6.46
C ILE A 205 18.46 9.32 5.62
N ASP A 206 19.37 8.59 6.26
CA ASP A 206 20.17 7.55 5.58
C ASP A 206 19.24 6.48 4.98
N TYR A 207 19.24 6.39 3.66
CA TYR A 207 18.40 5.46 2.91
C TYR A 207 19.09 4.13 2.58
N ILE A 208 20.37 3.99 2.86
CA ILE A 208 21.14 2.75 2.60
C ILE A 208 21.11 1.83 3.81
N ARG A 209 21.38 2.35 4.99
CA ARG A 209 21.45 1.56 6.22
C ARG A 209 20.17 0.75 6.51
N PRO A 210 18.96 1.28 6.33
CA PRO A 210 17.74 0.52 6.53
C PRO A 210 17.60 -0.71 5.62
N LEU A 211 18.17 -0.70 4.42
CA LEU A 211 18.17 -1.87 3.53
C LEU A 211 18.89 -3.07 4.17
N TYR A 212 19.98 -2.83 4.88
CA TYR A 212 20.70 -3.89 5.58
C TYR A 212 20.01 -4.32 6.86
N GLU A 213 19.49 -3.34 7.63
CA GLU A 213 18.86 -3.60 8.91
C GLU A 213 17.53 -4.36 8.77
N PHE A 214 16.73 -4.02 7.76
CA PHE A 214 15.37 -4.57 7.55
C PHE A 214 15.28 -5.48 6.32
N LYS A 215 16.40 -6.02 5.83
CA LYS A 215 16.46 -6.83 4.61
C LYS A 215 15.39 -7.93 4.55
N ASP A 216 15.10 -8.57 5.69
CA ASP A 216 14.15 -9.68 5.78
C ASP A 216 12.69 -9.21 5.91
N LYS A 217 12.47 -7.90 6.02
CA LYS A 217 11.14 -7.26 6.08
C LYS A 217 10.82 -6.46 4.83
N ILE A 218 11.77 -6.21 3.92
CA ILE A 218 11.51 -5.50 2.67
C ILE A 218 10.84 -6.44 1.68
N CYS A 219 9.62 -6.11 1.28
CA CYS A 219 8.81 -6.87 0.34
C CYS A 219 8.87 -6.30 -1.08
N LEU A 220 8.80 -4.98 -1.19
CA LEU A 220 8.86 -4.24 -2.45
C LEU A 220 9.86 -3.08 -2.31
N LEU A 221 10.45 -2.70 -3.45
CA LEU A 221 11.33 -1.55 -3.56
C LEU A 221 10.76 -0.60 -4.61
N TYR A 222 10.39 0.59 -4.17
CA TYR A 222 10.02 1.67 -5.07
C TYR A 222 11.26 2.49 -5.45
N THR A 223 11.26 2.98 -6.68
CA THR A 223 12.21 4.00 -7.11
C THR A 223 11.40 5.17 -7.63
N SER A 224 11.42 6.28 -6.90
CA SER A 224 10.86 7.51 -7.45
C SER A 224 11.73 8.01 -8.60
N PRO A 225 11.12 8.65 -9.62
CA PRO A 225 11.88 9.36 -10.62
C PRO A 225 12.85 10.35 -9.97
N SER A 226 13.94 10.67 -10.64
CA SER A 226 14.96 11.56 -10.10
C SER A 226 14.37 12.93 -9.71
N PRO A 227 14.99 13.72 -8.81
CA PRO A 227 14.52 15.06 -8.46
C PRO A 227 14.29 15.98 -9.65
N ARG A 228 14.87 15.66 -10.83
CA ARG A 228 14.62 16.38 -12.08
C ARG A 228 13.23 16.10 -12.65
N ASP A 229 12.63 14.96 -12.35
CA ASP A 229 11.32 14.57 -12.86
C ASP A 229 10.17 15.11 -11.98
N ILE A 230 10.49 15.57 -10.77
CA ILE A 230 9.51 16.17 -9.83
C ILE A 230 9.31 17.66 -10.11
N SER A 231 10.24 18.31 -10.81
CA SER A 231 10.22 19.75 -11.08
C SER A 231 9.33 20.19 -12.26
N GLY A 232 8.58 19.29 -12.84
CA GLY A 232 7.74 19.50 -14.04
C GLY A 232 6.22 19.37 -13.82
N SER A 233 5.74 19.41 -12.58
CA SER A 233 4.30 19.35 -12.29
C SER A 233 3.80 20.57 -11.55
#